data_81f0a73b8bd6fc9d5784032df7ac063f
#
_entry.id   81f0a73b8bd6fc9d5784032df7ac063f
#
_cell.length_a   1.000
_cell.length_b   1.000
_cell.length_c   1.000
_cell.angle_alpha   90.00
_cell.angle_beta   90.00
_cell.angle_gamma   90.00
#
_symmetry.space_group_name_H-M   'P 1'
#
loop_
_entity.id
_entity.type
_entity.pdbx_description
1 polymer ?
#
loop_
_entity_poly.entity_id
_entity_poly.type
_entity_poly.pdbx_seq_one_letter_code
_entity_poly.pdbx_strand_id
1 'polypeptide(L)'
;VSTFNDGIVAEFRANGGVVGGMFEGRNLLLLHTVGRRSGEARVNPLAYTSDGNTFLLCGSNSGAPKDPEWVANADAMAEVTLEVGTRTLKAIPRVVTAASPDWERVYNLWMDNQPGLREYESKTTRKFPILALDPIDDPSSW
;
A
#
# COMPACT_ATOMS: atom_id res chain seq x y z
N VAL A 1 12.28 -5.77 -12.69
CA VAL A 1 11.08 -4.96 -12.88
C VAL A 1 10.02 -5.81 -13.55
N SER A 2 8.84 -5.86 -12.98
CA SER A 2 7.74 -6.66 -13.50
C SER A 2 7.03 -5.94 -14.63
N THR A 3 6.94 -6.55 -15.81
CA THR A 3 6.17 -6.00 -16.93
C THR A 3 4.68 -5.93 -16.59
N PHE A 4 4.20 -6.81 -15.71
CA PHE A 4 2.82 -6.77 -15.22
C PHE A 4 2.57 -5.46 -14.45
N ASN A 5 3.47 -5.11 -13.52
CA ASN A 5 3.34 -3.86 -12.76
C ASN A 5 3.45 -2.64 -13.67
N ASP A 6 4.33 -2.68 -14.67
CA ASP A 6 4.48 -1.57 -15.62
C ASP A 6 3.19 -1.32 -16.38
N GLY A 7 2.48 -2.38 -16.78
CA GLY A 7 1.19 -2.28 -17.45
C GLY A 7 0.12 -1.68 -16.54
N ILE A 8 0.07 -2.09 -15.28
CA ILE A 8 -0.88 -1.55 -14.30
C ILE A 8 -0.60 -0.07 -14.03
N VAL A 9 0.67 0.30 -13.89
CA VAL A 9 1.06 1.71 -13.68
C VAL A 9 0.63 2.56 -14.86
N ALA A 10 0.85 2.09 -16.09
CA ALA A 10 0.44 2.82 -17.30
C ALA A 10 -1.09 2.99 -17.36
N GLU A 11 -1.84 1.95 -17.06
CA GLU A 11 -3.31 2.01 -17.04
C GLU A 11 -3.80 2.97 -15.97
N PHE A 12 -3.22 2.91 -14.77
CA PHE A 12 -3.55 3.80 -13.67
C PHE A 12 -3.40 5.26 -14.09
N ARG A 13 -2.25 5.60 -14.69
CA ARG A 13 -1.97 6.97 -15.10
C ARG A 13 -2.84 7.44 -16.27
N ALA A 14 -3.14 6.54 -17.20
CA ALA A 14 -3.98 6.87 -18.35
C ALA A 14 -5.44 7.11 -17.96
N ASN A 15 -5.93 6.48 -16.90
CA ASN A 15 -7.34 6.49 -16.52
C ASN A 15 -7.62 7.20 -15.19
N GLY A 16 -6.72 8.06 -14.72
CA GLY A 16 -6.94 8.85 -13.50
C GLY A 16 -7.08 8.01 -12.25
N GLY A 17 -6.37 6.88 -12.18
CA GLY A 17 -6.34 6.01 -11.02
C GLY A 17 -7.29 4.82 -11.09
N VAL A 18 -7.98 4.64 -12.22
CA VAL A 18 -8.90 3.51 -12.41
C VAL A 18 -8.19 2.38 -13.16
N VAL A 19 -8.21 1.20 -12.59
CA VAL A 19 -7.61 0.00 -13.18
C VAL A 19 -8.66 -1.10 -13.22
N GLY A 20 -8.79 -1.76 -14.36
CA GLY A 20 -9.71 -2.88 -14.53
C GLY A 20 -9.08 -4.23 -14.18
N GLY A 21 -9.64 -5.30 -14.73
CA GLY A 21 -9.16 -6.65 -14.51
C GLY A 21 -9.26 -7.07 -13.04
N MET A 22 -8.19 -7.63 -12.49
CA MET A 22 -8.17 -8.11 -11.10
C MET A 22 -8.30 -6.99 -10.07
N PHE A 23 -8.11 -5.74 -10.48
CA PHE A 23 -8.24 -4.58 -9.59
C PHE A 23 -9.54 -3.82 -9.78
N GLU A 24 -10.46 -4.32 -10.62
CA GLU A 24 -11.72 -3.64 -10.87
C GLU A 24 -12.51 -3.45 -9.58
N GLY A 25 -13.00 -2.23 -9.36
CA GLY A 25 -13.75 -1.87 -8.15
C GLY A 25 -12.91 -1.64 -6.92
N ARG A 26 -11.58 -1.75 -7.02
CA ARG A 26 -10.69 -1.51 -5.88
C ARG A 26 -10.07 -0.13 -5.95
N ASN A 27 -9.85 0.47 -4.78
CA ASN A 27 -9.11 1.71 -4.66
C ASN A 27 -7.62 1.39 -4.70
N LEU A 28 -6.92 1.87 -5.73
CA LEU A 28 -5.49 1.67 -5.88
C LEU A 28 -4.74 2.98 -5.71
N LEU A 29 -3.51 2.86 -5.22
CA LEU A 29 -2.53 3.95 -5.28
C LEU A 29 -1.22 3.40 -5.83
N LEU A 30 -0.35 4.29 -6.30
CA LEU A 30 1.00 3.93 -6.65
C LEU A 30 1.92 4.38 -5.52
N LEU A 31 2.64 3.42 -4.93
CA LEU A 31 3.60 3.69 -3.87
C LEU A 31 5.00 3.78 -4.46
N HIS A 32 5.65 4.93 -4.29
CA HIS A 32 7.03 5.14 -4.71
C HIS A 32 7.96 4.92 -3.53
N THR A 33 8.86 3.97 -3.66
CA THR A 33 9.91 3.73 -2.67
C THR A 33 11.26 3.64 -3.36
N VAL A 34 12.31 3.57 -2.53
CA VAL A 34 13.67 3.31 -3.00
C VAL A 34 14.12 2.03 -2.34
N GLY A 35 14.69 1.12 -3.12
CA GLY A 35 15.24 -0.12 -2.57
C GLY A 35 16.29 0.21 -1.50
N ARG A 36 16.07 -0.27 -0.28
CA ARG A 36 16.94 0.07 0.86
C ARG A 36 18.36 -0.47 0.71
N ARG A 37 18.57 -1.42 -0.20
CA ARG A 37 19.89 -2.00 -0.47
C ARG A 37 20.46 -1.57 -1.81
N SER A 38 19.59 -1.51 -2.84
CA SER A 38 20.03 -1.21 -4.20
C SER A 38 20.05 0.28 -4.53
N GLY A 39 19.27 1.09 -3.82
CA GLY A 39 19.09 2.50 -4.14
C GLY A 39 18.22 2.75 -5.37
N GLU A 40 17.64 1.71 -5.94
CA GLU A 40 16.81 1.84 -7.15
C GLU A 40 15.40 2.28 -6.83
N ALA A 41 14.85 3.19 -7.64
CA ALA A 41 13.48 3.63 -7.52
C ALA A 41 12.52 2.50 -7.87
N ARG A 42 11.43 2.37 -7.09
CA ARG A 42 10.41 1.35 -7.30
C ARG A 42 9.03 1.98 -7.23
N VAL A 43 8.10 1.47 -8.04
CA VAL A 43 6.70 1.89 -8.05
C VAL A 43 5.84 0.64 -7.95
N ASN A 44 5.00 0.59 -6.92
CA ASN A 44 4.09 -0.55 -6.70
C ASN A 44 2.64 -0.09 -6.72
N PRO A 45 1.79 -0.66 -7.60
CA PRO A 45 0.34 -0.46 -7.53
C PRO A 45 -0.22 -1.31 -6.40
N LEU A 46 -0.91 -0.70 -5.45
CA LEU A 46 -1.40 -1.39 -4.26
C LEU A 46 -2.81 -0.93 -3.91
N ALA A 47 -3.65 -1.88 -3.49
CA ALA A 47 -4.98 -1.55 -2.97
C ALA A 47 -4.85 -0.90 -1.60
N TYR A 48 -5.67 0.11 -1.34
CA TYR A 48 -5.63 0.81 -0.06
C TYR A 48 -7.01 0.94 0.54
N THR A 49 -7.05 1.19 1.85
CA THR A 49 -8.23 1.58 2.60
C THR A 49 -7.88 2.86 3.34
N SER A 50 -8.85 3.78 3.45
CA SER A 50 -8.63 5.03 4.17
C SER A 50 -9.02 4.92 5.63
N ASP A 51 -8.22 5.53 6.50
CA ASP A 51 -8.51 5.75 7.92
C ASP A 51 -8.42 7.26 8.14
N GLY A 52 -9.54 7.97 8.01
CA GLY A 52 -9.51 9.43 7.90
C GLY A 52 -8.73 9.84 6.65
N ASN A 53 -7.67 10.63 6.82
CA ASN A 53 -6.80 11.04 5.73
C ASN A 53 -5.59 10.12 5.54
N THR A 54 -5.44 9.10 6.38
CA THR A 54 -4.34 8.16 6.32
C THR A 54 -4.69 7.04 5.35
N PHE A 55 -3.74 6.67 4.48
CA PHE A 55 -3.89 5.54 3.58
C PHE A 55 -3.29 4.30 4.24
N LEU A 56 -4.03 3.19 4.23
CA LEU A 56 -3.57 1.92 4.81
C LEU A 56 -3.29 0.92 3.71
N LEU A 57 -2.13 0.27 3.79
CA LEU A 57 -1.73 -0.82 2.91
C LEU A 57 -1.45 -2.05 3.78
N CYS A 58 -1.78 -3.24 3.28
CA CYS A 58 -1.53 -4.47 4.03
C CYS A 58 -0.39 -5.28 3.42
N GLY A 59 0.58 -5.64 4.24
CA GLY A 59 1.73 -6.43 3.83
C GLY A 59 1.44 -7.92 3.81
N SER A 60 0.32 -8.34 3.21
CA SER A 60 -0.07 -9.76 3.16
C SER A 60 0.83 -10.58 2.25
N ASN A 61 1.37 -9.98 1.18
CA ASN A 61 2.21 -10.65 0.19
C ASN A 61 1.59 -11.99 -0.29
N SER A 62 0.26 -11.99 -0.52
CA SER A 62 -0.53 -13.17 -0.91
C SER A 62 -0.40 -14.34 0.06
N GLY A 63 -0.13 -14.08 1.32
CA GLY A 63 0.05 -15.11 2.35
C GLY A 63 1.43 -15.76 2.36
N ALA A 64 2.41 -15.19 1.66
CA ALA A 64 3.78 -15.69 1.68
C ALA A 64 4.40 -15.61 3.08
N PRO A 65 5.47 -16.40 3.36
CA PRO A 65 6.06 -16.45 4.70
C PRO A 65 6.73 -15.18 5.18
N LYS A 66 6.95 -14.21 4.31
CA LYS A 66 7.59 -12.94 4.69
C LYS A 66 6.88 -11.75 4.09
N ASP A 67 7.10 -10.58 4.67
CA ASP A 67 6.52 -9.32 4.20
C ASP A 67 7.02 -8.97 2.81
N PRO A 68 6.22 -8.24 2.01
CA PRO A 68 6.71 -7.72 0.74
C PRO A 68 7.82 -6.70 0.99
N GLU A 69 8.75 -6.60 0.05
CA GLU A 69 9.92 -5.73 0.17
C GLU A 69 9.54 -4.25 0.32
N TRP A 70 8.41 -3.83 -0.27
CA TRP A 70 8.01 -2.43 -0.20
C TRP A 70 7.70 -1.98 1.25
N VAL A 71 7.33 -2.91 2.14
CA VAL A 71 7.10 -2.55 3.56
C VAL A 71 8.41 -2.07 4.19
N ALA A 72 9.47 -2.86 4.09
CA ALA A 72 10.75 -2.50 4.67
C ALA A 72 11.41 -1.33 3.94
N ASN A 73 11.23 -1.23 2.63
CA ASN A 73 11.76 -0.11 1.87
C ASN A 73 11.13 1.20 2.31
N ALA A 74 9.80 1.22 2.50
CA ALA A 74 9.10 2.41 2.99
C ALA A 74 9.51 2.74 4.43
N ASP A 75 9.65 1.72 5.28
CA ASP A 75 10.05 1.92 6.67
C ASP A 75 11.42 2.58 6.81
N ALA A 76 12.28 2.38 5.82
CA ALA A 76 13.61 2.97 5.80
C ALA A 76 13.64 4.42 5.28
N MET A 77 12.50 4.94 4.81
CA MET A 77 12.41 6.29 4.25
C MET A 77 11.75 7.26 5.23
N ALA A 78 12.22 8.51 5.25
CA ALA A 78 11.60 9.55 6.06
C ALA A 78 10.23 9.95 5.51
N GLU A 79 10.09 9.94 4.19
CA GLU A 79 8.83 10.18 3.50
C GLU A 79 8.80 9.43 2.18
N VAL A 80 7.59 9.14 1.70
CA VAL A 80 7.37 8.46 0.41
C VAL A 80 6.49 9.32 -0.46
N THR A 81 6.48 9.02 -1.77
CA THR A 81 5.59 9.66 -2.73
C THR A 81 4.46 8.70 -3.10
N LEU A 82 3.24 9.20 -3.20
CA LEU A 82 2.06 8.44 -3.59
C LEU A 82 1.43 9.08 -4.82
N GLU A 83 0.88 8.25 -5.70
CA GLU A 83 -0.04 8.72 -6.74
C GLU A 83 -1.42 8.17 -6.40
N VAL A 84 -2.38 9.06 -6.16
CA VAL A 84 -3.75 8.71 -5.79
C VAL A 84 -4.71 9.46 -6.72
N GLY A 85 -5.45 8.70 -7.54
CA GLY A 85 -6.26 9.32 -8.58
C GLY A 85 -5.36 10.07 -9.56
N THR A 86 -5.58 11.38 -9.68
CA THR A 86 -4.77 12.26 -10.55
C THR A 86 -3.75 13.08 -9.76
N ARG A 87 -3.58 12.79 -8.47
CA ARG A 87 -2.76 13.60 -7.56
C ARG A 87 -1.48 12.88 -7.17
N THR A 88 -0.44 13.66 -6.95
CA THR A 88 0.83 13.17 -6.40
C THR A 88 1.01 13.79 -5.02
N LEU A 89 1.17 12.97 -4.01
CA LEU A 89 1.25 13.38 -2.61
C LEU A 89 2.54 12.88 -1.97
N LYS A 90 2.95 13.56 -0.91
CA LYS A 90 4.00 13.07 -0.02
C LYS A 90 3.36 12.60 1.28
N ALA A 91 3.89 11.52 1.85
CA ALA A 91 3.36 10.95 3.08
C ALA A 91 4.50 10.41 3.94
N ILE A 92 4.26 10.40 5.26
CA ILE A 92 5.18 9.80 6.22
C ILE A 92 4.75 8.35 6.42
N PRO A 93 5.63 7.38 6.13
CA PRO A 93 5.32 5.97 6.33
C PRO A 93 5.44 5.58 7.79
N ARG A 94 4.52 4.71 8.24
CA ARG A 94 4.52 4.20 9.60
C ARG A 94 4.09 2.74 9.55
N VAL A 95 4.98 1.84 9.93
CA VAL A 95 4.66 0.41 9.94
C VAL A 95 3.98 0.05 11.26
N VAL A 96 2.76 -0.47 11.16
CA VAL A 96 1.98 -0.92 12.32
C VAL A 96 2.03 -2.45 12.33
N THR A 97 2.71 -3.01 13.32
CA THR A 97 2.84 -4.46 13.49
C THR A 97 1.91 -4.98 14.56
N ALA A 98 1.79 -6.30 14.69
CA ALA A 98 0.97 -6.94 15.71
C ALA A 98 1.40 -6.56 17.15
N ALA A 99 2.60 -6.02 17.33
CA ALA A 99 3.08 -5.52 18.61
C ALA A 99 2.54 -4.13 18.95
N SER A 100 1.97 -3.43 17.97
CA SER A 100 1.43 -2.09 18.15
C SER A 100 0.00 -2.17 18.69
N PRO A 101 -0.39 -1.28 19.65
CA PRO A 101 -1.78 -1.27 20.17
C PRO A 101 -2.83 -0.95 19.09
N ASP A 102 -2.45 -0.26 18.01
CA ASP A 102 -3.37 0.10 16.93
C ASP A 102 -3.57 -1.00 15.89
N TRP A 103 -2.74 -2.05 15.91
CA TRP A 103 -2.70 -3.01 14.81
C TRP A 103 -4.04 -3.67 14.55
N GLU A 104 -4.70 -4.15 15.60
CA GLU A 104 -5.96 -4.88 15.43
C GLU A 104 -7.03 -4.01 14.78
N ARG A 105 -7.12 -2.74 15.18
CA ARG A 105 -8.09 -1.80 14.63
C ARG A 105 -7.84 -1.53 13.15
N VAL A 106 -6.62 -1.15 12.78
CA VAL A 106 -6.31 -0.81 11.39
C VAL A 106 -6.27 -2.04 10.50
N TYR A 107 -5.83 -3.17 11.03
CA TYR A 107 -5.82 -4.44 10.30
C TYR A 107 -7.24 -4.86 9.92
N ASN A 108 -8.15 -4.85 10.88
CA ASN A 108 -9.54 -5.22 10.64
C ASN A 108 -10.23 -4.21 9.73
N LEU A 109 -9.95 -2.92 9.89
CA LEU A 109 -10.48 -1.89 9.01
C LEU A 109 -10.08 -2.18 7.56
N TRP A 110 -8.80 -2.51 7.33
CA TRP A 110 -8.32 -2.82 5.99
C TRP A 110 -8.98 -4.09 5.44
N MET A 111 -9.00 -5.16 6.23
CA MET A 111 -9.54 -6.46 5.81
C MET A 111 -11.04 -6.41 5.54
N ASP A 112 -11.79 -5.67 6.35
CA ASP A 112 -13.25 -5.56 6.19
C ASP A 112 -13.62 -4.81 4.91
N ASN A 113 -12.73 -3.96 4.41
CA ASN A 113 -12.92 -3.23 3.17
C ASN A 113 -12.33 -3.95 1.95
N GLN A 114 -11.75 -5.13 2.14
CA GLN A 114 -11.13 -5.94 1.07
C GLN A 114 -11.68 -7.37 1.12
N PRO A 115 -12.95 -7.59 0.74
CA PRO A 115 -13.55 -8.91 0.83
C PRO A 115 -12.75 -9.97 0.07
N GLY A 116 -12.63 -11.15 0.66
CA GLY A 116 -11.92 -12.27 0.07
C GLY A 116 -10.44 -12.33 0.38
N LEU A 117 -9.83 -11.25 0.91
CA LEU A 117 -8.41 -11.26 1.19
C LEU A 117 -8.07 -11.92 2.52
N ARG A 118 -9.05 -12.10 3.42
CA ARG A 118 -8.84 -12.82 4.67
C ARG A 118 -8.41 -14.28 4.45
N GLU A 119 -8.67 -14.85 3.28
CA GLU A 119 -8.23 -16.21 2.97
C GLU A 119 -6.70 -16.35 3.03
N TYR A 120 -5.95 -15.26 2.84
CA TYR A 120 -4.50 -15.29 2.96
C TYR A 120 -4.05 -15.58 4.39
N GLU A 121 -4.89 -15.28 5.37
CA GLU A 121 -4.60 -15.57 6.78
C GLU A 121 -4.44 -17.05 7.05
N SER A 122 -5.11 -17.91 6.27
CA SER A 122 -5.04 -19.36 6.43
C SER A 122 -3.77 -19.97 5.85
N LYS A 123 -3.00 -19.20 5.06
CA LYS A 123 -1.80 -19.69 4.39
C LYS A 123 -0.54 -19.56 5.23
N THR A 124 -0.61 -18.82 6.32
CA THR A 124 0.56 -18.57 7.18
C THR A 124 0.09 -18.19 8.58
N THR A 125 0.97 -18.38 9.56
CA THR A 125 0.74 -17.88 10.92
C THR A 125 1.26 -16.47 11.11
N ARG A 126 1.89 -15.90 10.09
CA ARG A 126 2.44 -14.55 10.13
C ARG A 126 1.32 -13.52 10.30
N LYS A 127 1.54 -12.52 11.15
CA LYS A 127 0.64 -11.38 11.32
C LYS A 127 1.05 -10.29 10.33
N PHE A 128 0.17 -9.99 9.38
CA PHE A 128 0.48 -9.04 8.31
C PHE A 128 0.60 -7.62 8.85
N PRO A 129 1.71 -6.92 8.56
CA PRO A 129 1.83 -5.53 8.98
C PRO A 129 0.93 -4.62 8.15
N ILE A 130 0.52 -3.50 8.74
CA ILE A 130 -0.17 -2.44 8.02
C ILE A 130 0.84 -1.31 7.83
N LEU A 131 1.01 -0.85 6.60
CA LEU A 131 1.76 0.36 6.32
C LEU A 131 0.77 1.52 6.29
N ALA A 132 0.87 2.40 7.28
CA ALA A 132 0.06 3.60 7.36
C ALA A 132 0.82 4.75 6.72
N LEU A 133 0.18 5.46 5.81
CA LEU A 133 0.77 6.56 5.06
C LEU A 133 0.03 7.83 5.44
N ASP A 134 0.68 8.66 6.26
CA ASP A 134 0.11 9.90 6.78
C ASP A 134 0.50 11.06 5.85
N PRO A 135 -0.45 11.63 5.06
CA PRO A 135 -0.10 12.70 4.13
C PRO A 135 0.48 13.91 4.84
N ILE A 136 1.50 14.49 4.24
CA ILE A 136 2.15 15.70 4.75
C ILE A 136 1.37 16.93 4.30
N ASP A 137 0.82 16.88 3.08
CA ASP A 137 0.09 17.99 2.49
C ASP A 137 -1.29 18.14 3.12
N ASP A 138 -1.79 19.39 3.19
CA ASP A 138 -3.14 19.67 3.65
C ASP A 138 -4.15 19.01 2.71
N PRO A 139 -5.08 18.17 3.24
CA PRO A 139 -6.10 17.54 2.40
C PRO A 139 -6.91 18.53 1.56
N SER A 140 -7.08 19.76 2.00
CA SER A 140 -7.82 20.77 1.24
C SER A 140 -7.09 21.22 -0.03
N SER A 141 -5.81 20.91 -0.15
CA SER A 141 -5.01 21.23 -1.34
C SER A 141 -5.03 20.09 -2.37
N TRP A 142 -5.68 19.01 -2.08
CA TRP A 142 -5.72 17.82 -2.94
C TRP A 142 -6.70 17.96 -4.10
#